data_f83bcf60512a93fd00a316d27b45f7b4
#
_entry.id   f83bcf60512a93fd00a316d27b45f7b4
#
_cell.length_a   1.000
_cell.length_b   1.000
_cell.length_c   1.000
_cell.angle_alpha   90.00
_cell.angle_beta   90.00
_cell.angle_gamma   90.00
#
_symmetry.space_group_name_H-M   'P 1'
#
loop_
_entity.id
_entity.type
_entity.pdbx_description
1 polymer ?
#
loop_
_entity_poly.entity_id
_entity_poly.type
_entity_poly.pdbx_seq_one_letter_code
_entity_poly.pdbx_strand_id
1 'polypeptide(L)'
;MKVQYIGLDSINGPLVYIKTPKDVSFEEKVTLVLKNGEKRIGNIIRLDDDITTIQVYEGTNGIDTKEVKTTFLGEPLKLKLSPN
;
A
#
# COMPACT_ATOMS: atom_id res chain seq x y z
N MET A 1 10.36 9.46 4.73
CA MET A 1 10.29 8.58 5.90
C MET A 1 9.38 7.41 5.62
N LYS A 2 9.76 6.24 6.05
CA LYS A 2 8.95 5.06 5.81
C LYS A 2 8.07 4.76 6.98
N VAL A 3 6.86 4.35 6.70
CA VAL A 3 5.94 3.94 7.74
C VAL A 3 5.49 2.52 7.40
N GLN A 4 5.63 1.62 8.34
CA GLN A 4 5.28 0.23 8.10
C GLN A 4 4.19 -0.21 9.05
N TYR A 5 3.21 -0.91 8.52
CA TYR A 5 2.13 -1.45 9.30
C TYR A 5 2.02 -2.95 9.07
N ILE A 6 1.52 -3.68 10.04
CA ILE A 6 1.36 -5.11 9.90
C ILE A 6 -0.12 -5.40 9.81
N GLY A 7 -0.50 -6.15 8.79
CA GLY A 7 -1.89 -6.53 8.60
C GLY A 7 -2.67 -5.55 7.77
N LEU A 8 -3.85 -5.96 7.36
CA LEU A 8 -4.75 -5.17 6.55
C LEU A 8 -6.14 -5.29 7.13
N ASP A 9 -7.02 -4.38 6.75
CA ASP A 9 -8.40 -4.47 7.19
C ASP A 9 -9.15 -5.50 6.36
N SER A 10 -9.04 -5.43 5.04
CA SER A 10 -9.69 -6.39 4.17
C SER A 10 -9.11 -6.33 2.77
N ILE A 11 -9.51 -7.28 1.94
CA ILE A 11 -9.05 -7.37 0.56
C ILE A 11 -10.26 -7.61 -0.31
N ASN A 12 -10.32 -6.94 -1.44
CA ASN A 12 -11.41 -7.13 -2.38
C ASN A 12 -10.84 -7.05 -3.79
N GLY A 13 -10.63 -8.21 -4.43
CA GLY A 13 -10.05 -8.25 -5.77
C GLY A 13 -8.65 -7.66 -5.74
N PRO A 14 -8.33 -6.74 -6.62
CA PRO A 14 -6.98 -6.15 -6.62
C PRO A 14 -6.82 -5.05 -5.58
N LEU A 15 -7.85 -4.80 -4.77
CA LEU A 15 -7.82 -3.70 -3.83
C LEU A 15 -7.61 -4.18 -2.41
N VAL A 16 -6.86 -3.41 -1.66
CA VAL A 16 -6.55 -3.69 -0.29
C VAL A 16 -7.01 -2.51 0.54
N TYR A 17 -7.67 -2.79 1.65
CA TYR A 17 -8.17 -1.73 2.54
C TYR A 17 -7.41 -1.78 3.86
N ILE A 18 -6.99 -0.62 4.31
CA ILE A 18 -6.25 -0.53 5.56
C ILE A 18 -6.73 0.72 6.29
N LYS A 19 -6.66 0.72 7.60
CA LYS A 19 -7.04 1.90 8.34
C LYS A 19 -6.10 3.02 7.96
N THR A 20 -6.63 4.20 7.77
CA THR A 20 -5.84 5.33 7.28
C THR A 20 -4.72 5.65 8.25
N PRO A 21 -3.46 5.52 7.82
CA PRO A 21 -2.34 5.87 8.67
C PRO A 21 -2.19 7.38 8.71
N LYS A 22 -1.39 7.86 9.63
CA LYS A 22 -1.07 9.27 9.66
C LYS A 22 -0.06 9.54 8.58
N ASP A 23 -0.01 10.71 8.10
CA ASP A 23 1.07 11.14 7.20
C ASP A 23 1.20 10.37 5.91
N VAL A 24 0.08 9.93 5.35
CA VAL A 24 0.13 9.31 4.03
C VAL A 24 -0.49 10.26 3.02
N SER A 25 -0.10 10.12 1.78
CA SER A 25 -0.55 10.97 0.70
C SER A 25 -1.26 10.19 -0.38
N PHE A 26 -2.17 10.85 -1.06
CA PHE A 26 -2.86 10.25 -2.19
C PHE A 26 -1.82 9.88 -3.25
N GLU A 27 -1.96 8.72 -3.84
CA GLU A 27 -1.04 8.20 -4.86
C GLU A 27 0.33 7.84 -4.33
N GLU A 28 0.46 7.74 -3.03
CA GLU A 28 1.73 7.32 -2.46
C GLU A 28 2.03 5.87 -2.81
N LYS A 29 3.29 5.58 -3.06
CA LYS A 29 3.69 4.23 -3.39
C LYS A 29 3.71 3.37 -2.15
N VAL A 30 3.20 2.16 -2.27
CA VAL A 30 3.09 1.25 -1.14
C VAL A 30 3.72 -0.09 -1.53
N THR A 31 4.46 -0.68 -0.62
CA THR A 31 5.03 -1.99 -0.82
C THR A 31 4.42 -2.95 0.19
N LEU A 32 3.91 -4.07 -0.28
CA LEU A 32 3.38 -5.10 0.59
C LEU A 32 4.33 -6.29 0.58
N VAL A 33 4.76 -6.72 1.76
CA VAL A 33 5.66 -7.85 1.88
C VAL A 33 4.85 -9.00 2.46
N LEU A 34 4.73 -10.06 1.68
CA LEU A 34 3.94 -11.20 2.08
C LEU A 34 4.71 -12.07 3.07
N LYS A 35 3.99 -12.98 3.69
CA LYS A 35 4.58 -13.85 4.68
C LYS A 35 5.78 -14.63 4.14
N ASN A 36 5.73 -15.03 2.88
CA ASN A 36 6.82 -15.79 2.29
C ASN A 36 7.95 -14.91 1.78
N GLY A 37 7.88 -13.60 2.00
CA GLY A 37 8.92 -12.70 1.55
C GLY A 37 8.68 -12.06 0.20
N GLU A 38 7.62 -12.48 -0.48
CA GLU A 38 7.30 -11.90 -1.77
C GLU A 38 6.84 -10.47 -1.59
N LYS A 39 7.19 -9.60 -2.51
CA LYS A 39 6.81 -8.20 -2.44
C LYS A 39 5.85 -7.86 -3.54
N ARG A 40 4.88 -7.04 -3.22
CA ARG A 40 3.92 -6.55 -4.20
C ARG A 40 3.89 -5.04 -4.11
N ILE A 41 3.70 -4.40 -5.25
CA ILE A 41 3.70 -2.94 -5.32
C ILE A 41 2.30 -2.44 -5.58
N GLY A 42 1.95 -1.37 -4.93
CA GLY A 42 0.66 -0.74 -5.16
C GLY A 42 0.75 0.73 -4.91
N ASN A 43 -0.39 1.40 -5.06
CA ASN A 43 -0.44 2.82 -4.76
C ASN A 43 -1.80 3.14 -4.17
N ILE A 44 -1.87 4.23 -3.45
CA ILE A 44 -3.10 4.67 -2.82
C ILE A 44 -3.99 5.30 -3.87
N ILE A 45 -5.18 4.75 -4.08
CA ILE A 45 -6.11 5.29 -5.05
C ILE A 45 -7.28 5.98 -4.37
N ARG A 46 -7.45 5.79 -3.07
CA ARG A 46 -8.50 6.48 -2.35
C ARG A 46 -8.06 6.69 -0.91
N LEU A 47 -8.16 7.89 -0.45
CA LEU A 47 -7.70 8.23 0.89
C LEU A 47 -8.85 8.86 1.65
N ASP A 48 -9.47 8.09 2.51
CA ASP A 48 -10.56 8.56 3.35
C ASP A 48 -10.06 8.70 4.78
N ASP A 49 -10.87 9.34 5.62
CA ASP A 49 -10.46 9.54 7.00
C ASP A 49 -10.28 8.24 7.76
N ASP A 50 -11.08 7.24 7.45
CA ASP A 50 -11.03 5.99 8.18
C ASP A 50 -10.30 4.89 7.46
N ILE A 51 -10.50 4.80 6.16
CA ILE A 51 -9.97 3.69 5.38
C ILE A 51 -9.24 4.21 4.15
N THR A 52 -8.09 3.63 3.89
CA THR A 52 -7.31 3.95 2.71
C THR A 52 -7.38 2.75 1.78
N THR A 53 -7.65 3.00 0.50
CA THR A 53 -7.73 1.95 -0.51
C THR A 53 -6.46 1.95 -1.33
N ILE A 54 -5.86 0.78 -1.45
CA ILE A 54 -4.61 0.61 -2.17
C ILE A 54 -4.86 -0.36 -3.32
N GLN A 55 -4.43 0.01 -4.51
CA GLN A 55 -4.52 -0.89 -5.64
C GLN A 55 -3.19 -1.61 -5.80
N VAL A 56 -3.23 -2.93 -5.80
CA VAL A 56 -2.02 -3.74 -5.90
C VAL A 56 -1.89 -4.20 -7.34
N TYR A 57 -0.83 -3.78 -8.00
CA TYR A 57 -0.71 -3.99 -9.44
C TYR A 57 -0.67 -5.46 -9.83
N GLU A 58 -0.11 -6.30 -9.02
CA GLU A 58 -0.01 -7.71 -9.35
C GLU A 58 -1.11 -8.54 -8.73
N GLY A 59 -2.10 -7.89 -8.15
CA GLY A 59 -3.19 -8.61 -7.52
C GLY A 59 -2.89 -8.96 -6.08
N THR A 60 -3.87 -9.55 -5.43
CA THR A 60 -3.77 -9.80 -4.01
C THR A 60 -3.74 -11.26 -3.64
N ASN A 61 -3.54 -12.14 -4.61
CA ASN A 61 -3.45 -13.57 -4.34
C ASN A 61 -2.31 -13.85 -3.39
N GLY A 62 -2.57 -14.65 -2.39
CA GLY A 62 -1.52 -15.03 -1.46
C GLY A 62 -1.27 -14.05 -0.35
N ILE A 63 -1.96 -12.93 -0.32
CA ILE A 63 -1.78 -11.98 0.75
C ILE A 63 -2.58 -12.40 1.97
N ASP A 64 -1.90 -12.46 3.12
CA ASP A 64 -2.56 -12.80 4.37
C ASP A 64 -2.85 -11.48 5.09
N THR A 65 -4.12 -11.21 5.34
CA THR A 65 -4.49 -9.94 5.93
C THR A 65 -3.92 -9.73 7.32
N LYS A 66 -3.50 -10.78 7.98
CA LYS A 66 -2.98 -10.63 9.34
C LYS A 66 -1.48 -10.46 9.39
N GLU A 67 -0.77 -10.99 8.42
CA GLU A 67 0.69 -11.02 8.51
C GLU A 67 1.41 -10.22 7.45
N VAL A 68 0.70 -9.70 6.49
CA VAL A 68 1.36 -8.91 5.45
C VAL A 68 1.90 -7.62 6.05
N LYS A 69 3.08 -7.21 5.62
CA LYS A 69 3.65 -5.95 6.06
C LYS A 69 3.47 -4.91 4.98
N THR A 70 2.90 -3.80 5.34
CA THR A 70 2.61 -2.74 4.39
C THR A 70 3.52 -1.55 4.69
N THR A 71 4.33 -1.17 3.73
CA THR A 71 5.28 -0.08 3.90
C THR A 71 4.89 1.08 3.00
N PHE A 72 4.71 2.24 3.59
CA PHE A 72 4.41 3.45 2.86
C PHE A 72 5.71 4.22 2.69
N LEU A 73 6.07 4.47 1.44
CA LEU A 73 7.38 5.02 1.16
C LEU A 73 7.48 6.52 1.27
N GLY A 74 6.37 7.16 1.43
CA GLY A 74 6.39 8.61 1.66
C GLY A 74 6.60 9.44 0.42
N GLU A 75 6.44 8.83 -0.75
CA GLU A 75 6.57 9.57 -1.98
C GLU A 75 5.59 9.07 -2.96
N PRO A 76 5.14 9.94 -3.85
CA PRO A 76 4.18 9.53 -4.87
C PRO A 76 4.83 8.57 -5.83
N LEU A 77 3.98 7.77 -6.43
CA LEU A 77 4.46 6.82 -7.39
C LEU A 77 4.82 7.48 -8.68
N LYS A 78 4.95 8.76 -8.88
CA LYS A 78 5.24 9.33 -10.06
C LYS A 78 6.71 9.46 -10.26
N LEU A 79 7.19 9.28 -11.37
CA LEU A 79 8.50 9.39 -11.62
C LEU A 79 8.96 10.65 -11.73
N LYS A 80 9.80 11.08 -11.29
CA LYS A 80 10.13 12.30 -11.32
C LYS A 80 10.97 12.56 -12.32
N LEU A 81 10.96 12.96 -13.05
CA LEU A 81 11.67 13.18 -13.97
C LEU A 81 12.28 14.23 -13.93
N SER A 82 12.76 14.68 -13.82
CA SER A 82 13.21 15.71 -13.69
C SER A 82 13.65 16.41 -14.30
N PRO A 83 13.85 16.98 -14.64
CA PRO A 83 14.25 17.63 -15.14
C PRO A 83 15.11 18.19 -15.03
N ASN A 84 15.32 18.19 -14.94
CA ASN A 84 15.88 18.69 -14.77
C ASN A 84 16.21 18.88 -14.63
#